data_9d9d1c6915ba320f4c8142d980aef570
#
_entry.id   9d9d1c6915ba320f4c8142d980aef570
#
_cell.length_a   1.000
_cell.length_b   1.000
_cell.length_c   1.000
_cell.angle_alpha   90.00
_cell.angle_beta   90.00
_cell.angle_gamma   90.00
#
_symmetry.space_group_name_H-M   'P 1'
#
loop_
_entity.id
_entity.type
_entity.pdbx_description
1 polymer ?
#
loop_
_entity_poly.entity_id
_entity_poly.type
_entity_poly.pdbx_seq_one_letter_code
_entity_poly.pdbx_strand_id
1 'polypeptide(L)'
;MAIDFSLSAQQKELQKVAREFALEVLKPLIVAADAEPDPQKGFAMVRPAYEKAYELGFATGFLPERYGGGGLSNMDVQVAAEEIAAVDPGFACILLVNGLALMPLVWFGSEEQKEKWLTEACNDPSHSYLAGWVVSEPAGSPGGTANFDHPDPKAGIQLTADLDGDEYVLNGRKFWPSSSGGWDLQGANANVVIVRTDRAAGGKSGLSAIIVPRGTVGVRYERPVDKMGQRLNQNNDIVFENARVSAENVFAVGDGDLVISKAFTWSGPVAGIAAVATARSAYEYTLDWCKTYTAGGKDPIIFHQAVGYTLTDIAMRLEACRYLSWKAAYYADLYDCENHALGAMSKIYAGEVCMQVVYDCMRVMGVNSYDRRSHPLDKFMRDVMCFPIYDAGNMGMQRRKLWGVMAHPDFNPRAFVENEAIEFTKDMEGIGSVTTRPELVTA
;
A
#
# COMPACT_ATOMS: atom_id res chain seq x y z
N MET A 1 -18.61 -7.79 -22.75
CA MET A 1 -18.07 -6.45 -23.11
C MET A 1 -16.77 -6.65 -23.87
N ALA A 2 -16.50 -5.84 -24.89
CA ALA A 2 -15.17 -5.82 -25.50
C ALA A 2 -14.15 -5.26 -24.48
N ILE A 3 -12.92 -5.76 -24.49
CA ILE A 3 -11.85 -5.20 -23.68
C ILE A 3 -11.51 -3.82 -24.26
N ASP A 4 -11.67 -2.78 -23.45
CA ASP A 4 -11.28 -1.41 -23.77
C ASP A 4 -10.28 -0.91 -22.71
N PHE A 5 -9.08 -0.59 -23.14
CA PHE A 5 -8.02 -0.06 -22.30
C PHE A 5 -7.98 1.48 -22.28
N SER A 6 -8.96 2.14 -22.91
CA SER A 6 -9.05 3.60 -22.92
C SER A 6 -9.59 4.12 -21.58
N LEU A 7 -8.98 5.18 -21.09
CA LEU A 7 -9.52 5.92 -19.96
C LEU A 7 -10.80 6.66 -20.38
N SER A 8 -11.82 6.65 -19.52
CA SER A 8 -13.01 7.46 -19.67
C SER A 8 -12.69 8.96 -19.64
N ALA A 9 -13.63 9.81 -20.05
CA ALA A 9 -13.47 11.26 -19.98
C ALA A 9 -13.24 11.72 -18.51
N GLN A 10 -13.96 11.13 -17.57
CA GLN A 10 -13.80 11.42 -16.14
C GLN A 10 -12.42 11.00 -15.63
N GLN A 11 -11.93 9.82 -16.00
CA GLN A 11 -10.59 9.34 -15.62
C GLN A 11 -9.48 10.21 -16.23
N LYS A 12 -9.64 10.69 -17.46
CA LYS A 12 -8.69 11.63 -18.07
C LYS A 12 -8.64 12.97 -17.33
N GLU A 13 -9.78 13.48 -16.89
CA GLU A 13 -9.80 14.71 -16.09
C GLU A 13 -9.19 14.48 -14.71
N LEU A 14 -9.50 13.36 -14.05
CA LEU A 14 -8.88 12.96 -12.79
C LEU A 14 -7.36 12.84 -12.91
N GLN A 15 -6.86 12.21 -13.98
CA GLN A 15 -5.45 12.10 -14.29
C GLN A 15 -4.80 13.48 -14.44
N LYS A 16 -5.45 14.38 -15.16
CA LYS A 16 -4.96 15.74 -15.38
C LYS A 16 -4.86 16.50 -14.05
N VAL A 17 -5.91 16.51 -13.24
CA VAL A 17 -5.93 17.18 -11.93
C VAL A 17 -4.87 16.58 -10.99
N ALA A 18 -4.71 15.27 -10.98
CA ALA A 18 -3.68 14.60 -10.18
C ALA A 18 -2.26 15.00 -10.63
N ARG A 19 -2.02 15.10 -11.94
CA ARG A 19 -0.74 15.53 -12.51
C ARG A 19 -0.44 17.00 -12.18
N GLU A 20 -1.39 17.90 -12.36
CA GLU A 20 -1.26 19.31 -12.04
C GLU A 20 -0.94 19.49 -10.55
N PHE A 21 -1.71 18.85 -9.67
CA PHE A 21 -1.42 18.83 -8.24
C PHE A 21 0.00 18.33 -7.94
N ALA A 22 0.39 17.20 -8.51
CA ALA A 22 1.69 16.59 -8.25
C ALA A 22 2.85 17.49 -8.70
N LEU A 23 2.74 18.16 -9.85
CA LEU A 23 3.80 18.98 -10.40
C LEU A 23 3.84 20.39 -9.77
N GLU A 24 2.71 21.01 -9.48
CA GLU A 24 2.63 22.40 -9.03
C GLU A 24 2.66 22.54 -7.51
N VAL A 25 2.06 21.58 -6.78
CA VAL A 25 1.93 21.66 -5.32
C VAL A 25 2.93 20.75 -4.60
N LEU A 26 3.05 19.47 -5.02
CA LEU A 26 3.90 18.51 -4.33
C LEU A 26 5.38 18.64 -4.72
N LYS A 27 5.70 18.67 -6.01
CA LYS A 27 7.08 18.64 -6.51
C LYS A 27 8.01 19.69 -5.90
N PRO A 28 7.58 20.94 -5.64
CA PRO A 28 8.45 21.96 -5.04
C PRO A 28 8.94 21.61 -3.60
N LEU A 29 8.23 20.73 -2.89
CA LEU A 29 8.53 20.40 -1.50
C LEU A 29 9.49 19.21 -1.36
N ILE A 30 9.58 18.33 -2.38
CA ILE A 30 10.18 17.01 -2.26
C ILE A 30 11.67 17.07 -1.90
N VAL A 31 12.45 17.88 -2.58
CA VAL A 31 13.91 17.89 -2.43
C VAL A 31 14.29 18.27 -1.00
N ALA A 32 13.64 19.26 -0.42
CA ALA A 32 13.89 19.69 0.94
C ALA A 32 13.41 18.66 1.96
N ALA A 33 12.22 18.09 1.74
CA ALA A 33 11.63 17.11 2.66
C ALA A 33 12.37 15.76 2.64
N ASP A 34 12.82 15.27 1.46
CA ASP A 34 13.64 14.05 1.36
C ASP A 34 15.03 14.22 2.00
N ALA A 35 15.58 15.44 1.95
CA ALA A 35 16.89 15.75 2.52
C ALA A 35 16.86 16.03 4.04
N GLU A 36 15.67 16.24 4.64
CA GLU A 36 15.55 16.53 6.07
C GLU A 36 16.02 15.31 6.90
N PRO A 37 17.01 15.50 7.79
CA PRO A 37 17.53 14.41 8.60
C PRO A 37 16.53 13.86 9.62
N ASP A 38 15.65 14.71 10.14
CA ASP A 38 14.61 14.31 11.09
C ASP A 38 13.38 13.79 10.33
N PRO A 39 13.05 12.48 10.41
CA PRO A 39 11.95 11.90 9.66
C PRO A 39 10.58 12.54 9.98
N GLN A 40 10.38 12.99 11.22
CA GLN A 40 9.13 13.64 11.62
C GLN A 40 9.01 15.04 11.02
N LYS A 41 10.11 15.78 10.96
CA LYS A 41 10.12 17.09 10.32
C LYS A 41 9.93 16.97 8.81
N GLY A 42 10.63 16.01 8.16
CA GLY A 42 10.44 15.73 6.73
C GLY A 42 8.99 15.43 6.38
N PHE A 43 8.33 14.58 7.18
CA PHE A 43 6.90 14.29 7.06
C PHE A 43 6.03 15.54 7.24
N ALA A 44 6.29 16.35 8.26
CA ALA A 44 5.52 17.57 8.52
C ALA A 44 5.65 18.62 7.40
N MET A 45 6.78 18.65 6.69
CA MET A 45 6.99 19.61 5.58
C MET A 45 6.04 19.41 4.41
N VAL A 46 5.48 18.20 4.22
CA VAL A 46 4.54 17.92 3.13
C VAL A 46 3.07 18.05 3.55
N ARG A 47 2.80 18.44 4.79
CA ARG A 47 1.44 18.64 5.29
C ARG A 47 0.64 19.65 4.44
N PRO A 48 1.17 20.81 4.00
CA PRO A 48 0.40 21.73 3.16
C PRO A 48 -0.02 21.10 1.81
N ALA A 49 0.82 20.24 1.22
CA ALA A 49 0.44 19.50 0.03
C ALA A 49 -0.64 18.44 0.35
N TYR A 50 -0.57 17.80 1.52
CA TYR A 50 -1.60 16.86 1.94
C TYR A 50 -2.96 17.54 2.15
N GLU A 51 -2.99 18.69 2.80
CA GLU A 51 -4.20 19.49 2.99
C GLU A 51 -4.84 19.84 1.64
N LYS A 52 -4.02 20.21 0.65
CA LYS A 52 -4.50 20.47 -0.71
C LYS A 52 -4.97 19.20 -1.43
N ALA A 53 -4.29 18.07 -1.26
CA ALA A 53 -4.72 16.77 -1.79
C ALA A 53 -6.06 16.33 -1.18
N TYR A 54 -6.26 16.60 0.10
CA TYR A 54 -7.53 16.33 0.79
C TYR A 54 -8.67 17.16 0.19
N GLU A 55 -8.49 18.48 0.00
CA GLU A 55 -9.47 19.35 -0.67
C GLU A 55 -9.86 18.84 -2.08
N LEU A 56 -8.90 18.27 -2.80
CA LEU A 56 -9.10 17.69 -4.14
C LEU A 56 -9.72 16.29 -4.10
N GLY A 57 -9.97 15.73 -2.92
CA GLY A 57 -10.57 14.42 -2.73
C GLY A 57 -9.60 13.22 -2.85
N PHE A 58 -8.29 13.44 -2.96
CA PHE A 58 -7.34 12.33 -3.10
C PHE A 58 -7.13 11.53 -1.81
N ALA A 59 -7.43 12.10 -0.64
CA ALA A 59 -7.22 11.45 0.65
C ALA A 59 -8.41 10.57 1.11
N THR A 60 -9.64 10.83 0.60
CA THR A 60 -10.88 10.19 1.04
C THR A 60 -11.84 9.86 -0.11
N GLY A 61 -11.46 10.18 -1.35
CA GLY A 61 -12.31 10.04 -2.53
C GLY A 61 -12.78 8.60 -2.82
N PHE A 62 -12.05 7.59 -2.36
CA PHE A 62 -12.44 6.17 -2.46
C PHE A 62 -13.52 5.75 -1.44
N LEU A 63 -13.86 6.59 -0.47
CA LEU A 63 -14.92 6.31 0.50
C LEU A 63 -16.30 6.57 -0.12
N PRO A 64 -17.36 5.88 0.38
CA PRO A 64 -18.71 6.03 -0.17
C PRO A 64 -19.25 7.46 -0.05
N GLU A 65 -19.97 7.91 -1.09
CA GLU A 65 -20.56 9.26 -1.17
C GLU A 65 -21.47 9.58 0.02
N ARG A 66 -22.21 8.59 0.54
CA ARG A 66 -23.13 8.76 1.67
C ARG A 66 -22.45 9.24 2.96
N TYR A 67 -21.13 9.08 3.08
CA TYR A 67 -20.33 9.57 4.21
C TYR A 67 -19.52 10.83 3.86
N GLY A 68 -19.68 11.35 2.65
CA GLY A 68 -18.94 12.52 2.15
C GLY A 68 -17.71 12.19 1.31
N GLY A 69 -17.48 10.92 1.00
CA GLY A 69 -16.44 10.49 0.06
C GLY A 69 -16.79 10.74 -1.40
N GLY A 70 -15.91 10.39 -2.30
CA GLY A 70 -16.09 10.56 -3.75
C GLY A 70 -16.63 9.32 -4.47
N GLY A 71 -16.73 8.16 -3.81
CA GLY A 71 -17.14 6.90 -4.43
C GLY A 71 -16.19 6.42 -5.54
N LEU A 72 -14.93 6.88 -5.55
CA LEU A 72 -13.95 6.49 -6.56
C LEU A 72 -13.68 4.99 -6.50
N SER A 73 -13.71 4.37 -7.68
CA SER A 73 -13.35 2.97 -7.86
C SER A 73 -11.84 2.74 -7.63
N ASN A 74 -11.42 1.49 -7.43
CA ASN A 74 -9.99 1.17 -7.35
C ASN A 74 -9.27 1.56 -8.65
N MET A 75 -9.96 1.43 -9.81
CA MET A 75 -9.41 1.88 -11.09
C MET A 75 -9.20 3.40 -11.13
N ASP A 76 -10.11 4.21 -10.59
CA ASP A 76 -9.95 5.67 -10.51
C ASP A 76 -8.79 6.04 -9.59
N VAL A 77 -8.66 5.33 -8.45
CA VAL A 77 -7.51 5.47 -7.54
C VAL A 77 -6.19 5.17 -8.25
N GLN A 78 -6.14 4.13 -9.13
CA GLN A 78 -4.94 3.82 -9.93
C GLN A 78 -4.51 5.00 -10.79
N VAL A 79 -5.47 5.63 -11.47
CA VAL A 79 -5.20 6.74 -12.39
C VAL A 79 -4.60 7.95 -11.65
N ALA A 80 -5.18 8.31 -10.51
CA ALA A 80 -4.66 9.41 -9.70
C ALA A 80 -3.32 9.06 -9.03
N ALA A 81 -3.21 7.85 -8.47
CA ALA A 81 -2.03 7.38 -7.77
C ALA A 81 -0.80 7.31 -8.68
N GLU A 82 -0.96 6.93 -9.96
CA GLU A 82 0.16 6.89 -10.91
C GLU A 82 0.78 8.28 -11.12
N GLU A 83 -0.01 9.33 -11.22
CA GLU A 83 0.51 10.68 -11.42
C GLU A 83 1.15 11.25 -10.15
N ILE A 84 0.57 11.01 -8.98
CA ILE A 84 1.11 11.50 -7.70
C ILE A 84 2.39 10.74 -7.33
N ALA A 85 2.38 9.41 -7.43
CA ALA A 85 3.54 8.58 -7.12
C ALA A 85 4.71 8.75 -8.11
N ALA A 86 4.44 9.20 -9.34
CA ALA A 86 5.48 9.57 -10.30
C ALA A 86 6.34 10.75 -9.79
N VAL A 87 5.76 11.61 -8.96
CA VAL A 87 6.47 12.71 -8.31
C VAL A 87 7.08 12.26 -6.98
N ASP A 88 6.29 11.62 -6.11
CA ASP A 88 6.80 11.00 -4.88
C ASP A 88 5.91 9.85 -4.38
N PRO A 89 6.41 8.60 -4.36
CA PRO A 89 5.63 7.46 -3.91
C PRO A 89 5.44 7.44 -2.39
N GLY A 90 6.32 8.07 -1.62
CA GLY A 90 6.16 8.22 -0.17
C GLY A 90 4.97 9.11 0.17
N PHE A 91 4.82 10.24 -0.54
CA PHE A 91 3.66 11.08 -0.39
C PHE A 91 2.37 10.37 -0.86
N ALA A 92 2.39 9.70 -2.01
CA ALA A 92 1.25 8.91 -2.45
C ALA A 92 0.83 7.87 -1.39
N CYS A 93 1.79 7.26 -0.69
CA CYS A 93 1.51 6.33 0.40
C CYS A 93 0.76 6.99 1.57
N ILE A 94 1.00 8.28 1.89
CA ILE A 94 0.24 9.00 2.94
C ILE A 94 -1.25 9.05 2.59
N LEU A 95 -1.59 9.33 1.34
CA LEU A 95 -2.97 9.38 0.86
C LEU A 95 -3.63 7.99 0.87
N LEU A 96 -2.90 7.02 0.35
CA LEU A 96 -3.42 5.66 0.11
C LEU A 96 -3.56 4.84 1.40
N VAL A 97 -2.78 5.15 2.44
CA VAL A 97 -2.91 4.46 3.74
C VAL A 97 -4.25 4.77 4.43
N ASN A 98 -4.85 5.92 4.17
CA ASN A 98 -6.23 6.19 4.62
C ASN A 98 -7.20 5.14 4.07
N GLY A 99 -7.06 4.78 2.78
CA GLY A 99 -7.86 3.73 2.17
C GLY A 99 -7.59 2.36 2.79
N LEU A 100 -6.32 2.03 2.96
CA LEU A 100 -5.92 0.78 3.58
C LEU A 100 -6.49 0.62 5.01
N ALA A 101 -6.62 1.72 5.75
CA ALA A 101 -7.19 1.76 7.09
C ALA A 101 -8.72 1.82 7.12
N LEU A 102 -9.34 2.62 6.24
CA LEU A 102 -10.78 2.92 6.33
C LEU A 102 -11.67 2.00 5.47
N MET A 103 -11.14 1.43 4.37
CA MET A 103 -11.91 0.45 3.58
C MET A 103 -12.31 -0.80 4.38
N PRO A 104 -11.47 -1.36 5.28
CA PRO A 104 -11.94 -2.41 6.20
C PRO A 104 -13.20 -2.03 6.99
N LEU A 105 -13.32 -0.80 7.41
CA LEU A 105 -14.51 -0.33 8.12
C LEU A 105 -15.74 -0.28 7.18
N VAL A 106 -15.56 0.09 5.91
CA VAL A 106 -16.63 0.03 4.89
C VAL A 106 -17.18 -1.39 4.75
N TRP A 107 -16.29 -2.39 4.77
CA TRP A 107 -16.69 -3.79 4.57
C TRP A 107 -17.23 -4.48 5.84
N PHE A 108 -16.64 -4.21 7.00
CA PHE A 108 -16.87 -5.00 8.21
C PHE A 108 -17.46 -4.18 9.38
N GLY A 109 -17.49 -2.86 9.30
CA GLY A 109 -18.02 -2.01 10.35
C GLY A 109 -19.54 -2.04 10.45
N SER A 110 -20.08 -1.76 11.65
CA SER A 110 -21.51 -1.48 11.81
C SER A 110 -21.87 -0.14 11.16
N GLU A 111 -23.17 0.11 10.92
CA GLU A 111 -23.60 1.39 10.34
C GLU A 111 -23.25 2.57 11.27
N GLU A 112 -23.33 2.38 12.58
CA GLU A 112 -22.95 3.40 13.57
C GLU A 112 -21.43 3.70 13.50
N GLN A 113 -20.61 2.67 13.37
CA GLN A 113 -19.17 2.83 13.22
C GLN A 113 -18.82 3.54 11.91
N LYS A 114 -19.47 3.18 10.82
CA LYS A 114 -19.27 3.83 9.51
C LYS A 114 -19.69 5.28 9.55
N GLU A 115 -20.90 5.57 10.06
CA GLU A 115 -21.40 6.94 10.18
C GLU A 115 -20.45 7.82 11.00
N LYS A 116 -19.95 7.32 12.12
CA LYS A 116 -19.02 8.05 12.97
C LYS A 116 -17.67 8.28 12.26
N TRP A 117 -16.98 7.22 11.91
CA TRP A 117 -15.56 7.30 11.52
C TRP A 117 -15.35 7.72 10.07
N LEU A 118 -16.22 7.28 9.13
CA LEU A 118 -16.07 7.65 7.72
C LEU A 118 -16.55 9.10 7.49
N THR A 119 -17.61 9.53 8.18
CA THR A 119 -18.08 10.91 8.10
C THR A 119 -17.05 11.87 8.68
N GLU A 120 -16.42 11.52 9.83
CA GLU A 120 -15.31 12.30 10.38
C GLU A 120 -14.15 12.40 9.41
N ALA A 121 -13.77 11.28 8.79
CA ALA A 121 -12.66 11.24 7.85
C ALA A 121 -12.91 12.06 6.56
N CYS A 122 -14.16 12.13 6.10
CA CYS A 122 -14.50 12.86 4.87
C CYS A 122 -14.76 14.35 5.10
N ASN A 123 -15.09 14.77 6.32
CA ASN A 123 -15.52 16.14 6.64
C ASN A 123 -14.59 16.84 7.65
N ASP A 124 -13.33 16.44 7.72
CA ASP A 124 -12.35 17.12 8.59
C ASP A 124 -12.11 18.57 8.13
N PRO A 125 -12.52 19.57 8.94
CA PRO A 125 -12.38 20.99 8.55
C PRO A 125 -10.92 21.45 8.48
N SER A 126 -9.99 20.67 9.04
CA SER A 126 -8.57 20.98 8.97
C SER A 126 -7.90 20.40 7.71
N HIS A 127 -8.63 19.62 6.93
CA HIS A 127 -8.13 18.90 5.74
C HIS A 127 -6.86 18.06 6.01
N SER A 128 -6.68 17.63 7.25
CA SER A 128 -5.44 16.97 7.68
C SER A 128 -5.66 15.60 8.32
N TYR A 129 -6.87 15.03 8.16
CA TYR A 129 -7.22 13.72 8.70
C TYR A 129 -6.28 12.63 8.21
N LEU A 130 -5.73 11.88 9.15
CA LEU A 130 -4.90 10.71 8.89
C LEU A 130 -5.53 9.47 9.53
N ALA A 131 -5.54 8.37 8.78
CA ALA A 131 -5.84 7.05 9.31
C ALA A 131 -4.62 6.13 9.17
N GLY A 132 -4.33 5.34 10.20
CA GLY A 132 -3.22 4.39 10.20
C GLY A 132 -3.68 2.95 10.09
N TRP A 133 -3.01 2.14 9.27
CA TRP A 133 -3.18 0.70 9.18
C TRP A 133 -2.10 -0.02 9.99
N VAL A 134 -2.49 -0.64 11.12
CA VAL A 134 -1.55 -1.05 12.17
C VAL A 134 -1.57 -2.56 12.36
N VAL A 135 -0.71 -3.27 11.64
CA VAL A 135 -0.64 -4.74 11.63
C VAL A 135 0.69 -5.26 12.15
N SER A 136 1.81 -4.78 11.58
CA SER A 136 3.15 -5.32 11.80
C SER A 136 3.65 -5.13 13.23
N GLU A 137 4.45 -6.08 13.71
CA GLU A 137 5.09 -6.04 15.01
C GLU A 137 6.62 -6.01 14.89
N PRO A 138 7.36 -5.59 15.96
CA PRO A 138 8.80 -5.49 15.92
C PRO A 138 9.49 -6.79 15.54
N ALA A 139 10.65 -6.70 14.86
CA ALA A 139 11.50 -7.84 14.60
C ALA A 139 11.95 -8.48 15.93
N GLY A 140 11.91 -9.81 16.00
CA GLY A 140 12.22 -10.56 17.23
C GLY A 140 11.01 -10.81 18.13
N SER A 141 9.88 -10.14 17.90
CA SER A 141 8.60 -10.62 18.42
C SER A 141 8.26 -11.96 17.75
N PRO A 142 7.74 -12.97 18.51
CA PRO A 142 7.17 -14.17 17.90
C PRO A 142 6.10 -13.86 16.87
N GLY A 143 5.52 -12.67 16.96
CA GLY A 143 4.50 -12.11 16.10
C GLY A 143 5.00 -11.38 14.86
N GLY A 144 6.26 -11.56 14.47
CA GLY A 144 6.70 -11.07 13.16
C GLY A 144 5.69 -11.50 12.10
N THR A 145 5.27 -10.58 11.25
CA THR A 145 4.20 -10.77 10.24
C THR A 145 4.37 -11.98 9.33
N ALA A 146 5.56 -12.60 9.32
CA ALA A 146 5.86 -13.80 8.53
C ALA A 146 5.18 -15.09 9.05
N ASN A 147 4.70 -15.13 10.28
CA ASN A 147 4.25 -16.36 10.94
C ASN A 147 2.73 -16.45 11.15
N PHE A 148 1.92 -15.82 10.32
CA PHE A 148 0.47 -15.85 10.45
C PHE A 148 -0.15 -17.25 10.35
N ASP A 149 0.48 -18.17 9.62
CA ASP A 149 -0.08 -19.50 9.38
C ASP A 149 0.36 -20.54 10.42
N HIS A 150 1.22 -20.16 11.36
CA HIS A 150 1.68 -21.11 12.35
C HIS A 150 0.57 -21.34 13.39
N PRO A 151 0.21 -22.60 13.71
CA PRO A 151 -0.90 -22.93 14.61
C PRO A 151 -0.61 -22.63 16.09
N ASP A 152 0.66 -22.42 16.46
CA ASP A 152 1.03 -22.11 17.84
C ASP A 152 0.51 -20.71 18.24
N PRO A 153 -0.24 -20.55 19.35
CA PRO A 153 -0.68 -19.24 19.86
C PRO A 153 0.45 -18.24 20.09
N LYS A 154 1.69 -18.72 20.25
CA LYS A 154 2.87 -17.86 20.39
C LYS A 154 3.40 -17.31 19.06
N ALA A 155 2.87 -17.77 17.95
CA ALA A 155 3.19 -17.24 16.62
C ALA A 155 2.14 -16.24 16.15
N GLY A 156 2.47 -15.45 15.14
CA GLY A 156 1.59 -14.41 14.60
C GLY A 156 1.51 -13.18 15.51
N ILE A 157 0.43 -12.43 15.40
CA ILE A 157 0.23 -11.18 16.14
C ILE A 157 0.12 -11.42 17.63
N GLN A 158 0.88 -10.68 18.42
CA GLN A 158 0.99 -10.78 19.88
C GLN A 158 0.38 -9.60 20.63
N LEU A 159 0.11 -8.45 19.97
CA LEU A 159 -0.63 -7.37 20.60
C LEU A 159 -2.01 -7.89 21.02
N THR A 160 -2.27 -7.94 22.33
CA THR A 160 -3.53 -8.46 22.89
C THR A 160 -4.54 -7.36 23.09
N ALA A 161 -5.82 -7.71 23.06
CA ALA A 161 -6.94 -6.88 23.49
C ALA A 161 -7.90 -7.74 24.30
N ASP A 162 -7.91 -7.51 25.62
CA ASP A 162 -8.75 -8.26 26.56
C ASP A 162 -9.97 -7.44 26.92
N LEU A 163 -11.17 -8.02 26.84
CA LEU A 163 -12.41 -7.34 27.20
C LEU A 163 -12.52 -7.19 28.73
N ASP A 164 -12.72 -5.97 29.20
CA ASP A 164 -12.92 -5.60 30.61
C ASP A 164 -14.12 -4.65 30.71
N GLY A 165 -15.28 -5.19 31.04
CA GLY A 165 -16.54 -4.44 31.01
C GLY A 165 -16.96 -4.08 29.59
N ASP A 166 -17.05 -2.80 29.31
CA ASP A 166 -17.40 -2.19 28.01
C ASP A 166 -16.16 -1.64 27.24
N GLU A 167 -14.96 -1.98 27.69
CA GLU A 167 -13.71 -1.58 27.07
C GLU A 167 -12.80 -2.77 26.75
N TYR A 168 -11.97 -2.64 25.73
CA TYR A 168 -10.83 -3.52 25.50
C TYR A 168 -9.55 -2.89 26.04
N VAL A 169 -8.75 -3.70 26.75
CA VAL A 169 -7.45 -3.32 27.29
C VAL A 169 -6.35 -3.87 26.39
N LEU A 170 -5.64 -2.97 25.69
CA LEU A 170 -4.61 -3.32 24.73
C LEU A 170 -3.23 -3.32 25.40
N ASN A 171 -2.45 -4.39 25.14
CA ASN A 171 -1.07 -4.52 25.61
C ASN A 171 -0.17 -5.15 24.54
N GLY A 172 0.95 -4.46 24.24
CA GLY A 172 1.95 -4.92 23.29
C GLY A 172 2.57 -3.81 22.45
N ARG A 173 3.15 -4.17 21.31
CA ARG A 173 3.85 -3.20 20.43
C ARG A 173 3.50 -3.47 18.97
N LYS A 174 3.48 -2.39 18.19
CA LYS A 174 3.41 -2.41 16.74
C LYS A 174 4.57 -1.63 16.14
N PHE A 175 4.99 -2.01 14.92
CA PHE A 175 6.09 -1.37 14.24
C PHE A 175 5.84 -1.27 12.74
N TRP A 176 6.31 -0.22 12.10
CA TRP A 176 6.19 0.09 10.67
C TRP A 176 4.87 0.67 10.17
N PRO A 177 3.78 0.83 10.92
CA PRO A 177 2.57 1.40 10.33
C PRO A 177 2.84 2.81 9.79
N SER A 178 2.27 3.09 8.61
CA SER A 178 2.38 4.39 7.95
C SER A 178 1.43 5.40 8.58
N SER A 179 1.90 6.65 8.73
CA SER A 179 1.15 7.82 9.20
C SER A 179 0.47 7.69 10.57
N SER A 180 0.65 6.56 11.25
CA SER A 180 -0.04 6.23 12.51
C SER A 180 0.30 7.15 13.68
N GLY A 181 1.49 7.77 13.68
CA GLY A 181 1.90 8.76 14.67
C GLY A 181 1.26 10.13 14.47
N GLY A 182 0.56 10.37 13.35
CA GLY A 182 -0.01 11.67 13.03
C GLY A 182 1.05 12.73 12.73
N TRP A 183 0.60 13.94 12.49
CA TRP A 183 1.49 15.06 12.12
C TRP A 183 2.46 15.49 13.21
N ASP A 184 2.22 15.09 14.45
CA ASP A 184 2.92 15.57 15.64
C ASP A 184 3.31 14.47 16.64
N LEU A 185 3.29 13.19 16.23
CA LEU A 185 3.53 12.01 17.08
C LEU A 185 2.56 11.86 18.25
N GLN A 186 1.37 12.45 18.15
CA GLN A 186 0.28 12.24 19.14
C GLN A 186 -0.78 11.27 18.64
N GLY A 187 -0.55 10.65 17.49
CA GLY A 187 -1.44 9.69 16.83
C GLY A 187 -2.15 10.25 15.61
N ALA A 188 -2.44 9.38 14.65
CA ALA A 188 -3.41 9.65 13.60
C ALA A 188 -4.81 9.83 14.19
N ASN A 189 -5.73 10.44 13.45
CA ASN A 189 -7.12 10.61 13.90
C ASN A 189 -7.76 9.28 14.27
N ALA A 190 -7.55 8.26 13.45
CA ALA A 190 -7.95 6.89 13.72
C ALA A 190 -6.83 5.92 13.32
N ASN A 191 -6.50 4.97 14.19
CA ASN A 191 -5.64 3.84 13.86
C ASN A 191 -6.46 2.56 13.86
N VAL A 192 -6.55 1.88 12.72
CA VAL A 192 -7.15 0.54 12.64
C VAL A 192 -6.07 -0.48 12.96
N VAL A 193 -6.21 -1.09 14.11
CA VAL A 193 -5.19 -1.96 14.71
C VAL A 193 -5.67 -3.41 14.70
N ILE A 194 -4.87 -4.31 14.14
CA ILE A 194 -5.13 -5.75 14.25
C ILE A 194 -4.56 -6.26 15.57
N VAL A 195 -5.42 -6.87 16.36
CA VAL A 195 -5.16 -7.32 17.72
C VAL A 195 -5.55 -8.79 17.90
N ARG A 196 -5.00 -9.43 18.93
CA ARG A 196 -5.40 -10.77 19.35
C ARG A 196 -6.41 -10.66 20.50
N THR A 197 -7.65 -11.01 20.19
CA THR A 197 -8.75 -11.06 21.19
C THR A 197 -8.95 -12.46 21.79
N ASP A 198 -8.54 -13.51 21.08
CA ASP A 198 -8.47 -14.88 21.64
C ASP A 198 -7.01 -15.32 21.76
N ARG A 199 -6.52 -15.36 23.00
CA ARG A 199 -5.13 -15.77 23.32
C ARG A 199 -4.88 -17.28 23.18
N ALA A 200 -5.93 -18.10 23.16
CA ALA A 200 -5.82 -19.54 23.01
C ALA A 200 -5.71 -19.96 21.53
N ALA A 201 -6.21 -19.13 20.63
CA ALA A 201 -6.13 -19.37 19.21
C ALA A 201 -4.74 -18.99 18.65
N GLY A 202 -4.23 -19.82 17.74
CA GLY A 202 -2.92 -19.62 17.11
C GLY A 202 -2.99 -18.97 15.72
N GLY A 203 -1.83 -18.53 15.27
CA GLY A 203 -1.67 -17.99 13.92
C GLY A 203 -2.59 -16.81 13.63
N LYS A 204 -3.40 -16.96 12.60
CA LYS A 204 -4.36 -15.95 12.13
C LYS A 204 -5.73 -16.03 12.82
N SER A 205 -6.05 -17.14 13.50
CA SER A 205 -7.29 -17.28 14.24
C SER A 205 -7.28 -16.41 15.50
N GLY A 206 -8.45 -15.97 15.94
CA GLY A 206 -8.61 -15.13 17.15
C GLY A 206 -8.09 -13.72 17.02
N LEU A 207 -7.93 -13.21 15.78
CA LEU A 207 -7.62 -11.82 15.49
C LEU A 207 -8.88 -11.01 15.27
N SER A 208 -8.84 -9.75 15.68
CA SER A 208 -9.93 -8.78 15.47
C SER A 208 -9.34 -7.45 15.02
N ALA A 209 -10.19 -6.57 14.49
CA ALA A 209 -9.81 -5.20 14.17
C ALA A 209 -10.43 -4.24 15.18
N ILE A 210 -9.66 -3.26 15.63
CA ILE A 210 -10.11 -2.23 16.57
C ILE A 210 -9.65 -0.85 16.11
N ILE A 211 -10.54 0.15 16.19
CA ILE A 211 -10.19 1.55 15.94
C ILE A 211 -9.69 2.15 17.24
N VAL A 212 -8.43 2.58 17.24
CA VAL A 212 -7.81 3.29 18.34
C VAL A 212 -7.81 4.79 18.01
N PRO A 213 -8.62 5.60 18.68
CA PRO A 213 -8.70 7.04 18.46
C PRO A 213 -7.41 7.76 18.85
N ARG A 214 -7.17 8.91 18.22
CA ARG A 214 -6.12 9.83 18.66
C ARG A 214 -6.28 10.19 20.13
N GLY A 215 -5.18 10.24 20.86
CA GLY A 215 -5.16 10.62 22.27
C GLY A 215 -5.59 9.52 23.26
N THR A 216 -5.76 8.27 22.79
CA THR A 216 -6.03 7.13 23.68
C THR A 216 -4.92 7.01 24.74
N VAL A 217 -5.31 7.06 26.01
CA VAL A 217 -4.38 6.95 27.15
C VAL A 217 -3.74 5.56 27.15
N GLY A 218 -2.43 5.50 27.38
CA GLY A 218 -1.67 4.24 27.34
C GLY A 218 -1.12 3.91 25.96
N VAL A 219 -1.39 4.73 24.93
CA VAL A 219 -0.75 4.62 23.60
C VAL A 219 0.36 5.65 23.47
N ARG A 220 1.54 5.21 23.06
CA ARG A 220 2.68 6.10 22.76
C ARG A 220 3.23 5.81 21.38
N TYR A 221 3.51 6.86 20.64
CA TYR A 221 4.13 6.82 19.33
C TYR A 221 5.60 7.20 19.48
N GLU A 222 6.48 6.20 19.32
CA GLU A 222 7.90 6.36 19.57
C GLU A 222 8.68 6.29 18.25
N ARG A 223 9.89 6.78 18.25
CA ARG A 223 10.91 6.62 17.23
C ARG A 223 10.39 6.60 15.78
N PRO A 224 10.22 7.77 15.14
CA PRO A 224 10.06 7.84 13.69
C PRO A 224 11.23 7.13 13.00
N VAL A 225 10.91 6.30 12.00
CA VAL A 225 11.92 5.49 11.33
C VAL A 225 12.63 6.32 10.26
N ASP A 226 13.95 6.42 10.35
CA ASP A 226 14.80 6.99 9.29
C ASP A 226 14.98 5.97 8.16
N LYS A 227 14.21 6.14 7.09
CA LYS A 227 14.15 5.20 5.96
C LYS A 227 15.13 5.57 4.88
N MET A 228 15.58 4.56 4.12
CA MET A 228 16.41 4.74 2.94
C MET A 228 15.67 5.50 1.83
N GLY A 229 14.39 5.15 1.57
CA GLY A 229 13.52 5.75 0.54
C GLY A 229 12.10 5.98 1.04
N GLN A 230 11.26 6.59 0.19
CA GLN A 230 9.88 7.01 0.55
C GLN A 230 9.86 7.79 1.87
N ARG A 231 10.80 8.71 2.03
CA ARG A 231 11.07 9.42 3.29
C ARG A 231 9.95 10.37 3.70
N LEU A 232 9.12 10.81 2.75
CA LEU A 232 8.00 11.72 3.01
C LEU A 232 6.83 11.06 3.75
N ASN A 233 6.79 9.73 3.80
CA ASN A 233 5.84 8.98 4.61
C ASN A 233 6.45 8.65 5.98
N GLN A 234 5.72 8.92 7.06
CA GLN A 234 6.15 8.54 8.41
C GLN A 234 5.83 7.08 8.71
N ASN A 235 6.80 6.38 9.30
CA ASN A 235 6.58 5.11 9.99
C ASN A 235 7.18 5.20 11.39
N ASN A 236 6.58 4.53 12.36
CA ASN A 236 7.04 4.64 13.74
C ASN A 236 6.79 3.35 14.55
N ASP A 237 7.29 3.35 15.76
CA ASP A 237 7.07 2.35 16.81
C ASP A 237 5.86 2.80 17.63
N ILE A 238 4.95 1.87 17.95
CA ILE A 238 3.77 2.13 18.78
C ILE A 238 3.76 1.19 19.97
N VAL A 239 3.63 1.75 21.15
CA VAL A 239 3.55 1.02 22.42
C VAL A 239 2.16 1.16 22.99
N PHE A 240 1.56 0.04 23.37
CA PHE A 240 0.28 -0.04 24.05
C PHE A 240 0.53 -0.59 25.46
N GLU A 241 0.24 0.21 26.49
CA GLU A 241 0.38 -0.15 27.90
C GLU A 241 -0.94 0.10 28.61
N ASN A 242 -1.71 -0.96 28.81
CA ASN A 242 -3.06 -0.89 29.37
C ASN A 242 -3.94 0.17 28.68
N ALA A 243 -3.79 0.29 27.36
CA ALA A 243 -4.54 1.24 26.57
C ALA A 243 -6.01 0.81 26.48
N ARG A 244 -6.91 1.66 26.98
CA ARG A 244 -8.34 1.37 27.04
C ARG A 244 -9.07 1.96 25.84
N VAL A 245 -9.85 1.12 25.16
CA VAL A 245 -10.63 1.51 23.99
C VAL A 245 -12.03 0.93 24.12
N SER A 246 -13.05 1.76 23.90
CA SER A 246 -14.45 1.33 23.95
C SER A 246 -14.69 0.09 23.06
N ALA A 247 -15.48 -0.87 23.55
CA ALA A 247 -15.88 -2.04 22.78
C ALA A 247 -16.66 -1.67 21.50
N GLU A 248 -17.28 -0.48 21.46
CA GLU A 248 -17.94 0.04 20.25
C GLU A 248 -16.97 0.28 19.08
N ASN A 249 -15.66 0.37 19.34
CA ASN A 249 -14.65 0.59 18.31
C ASN A 249 -14.09 -0.72 17.72
N VAL A 250 -14.52 -1.88 18.24
CA VAL A 250 -14.10 -3.19 17.73
C VAL A 250 -15.02 -3.62 16.61
N PHE A 251 -14.46 -4.14 15.54
CA PHE A 251 -15.19 -4.74 14.42
C PHE A 251 -14.48 -6.02 13.93
N ALA A 252 -15.18 -6.86 13.17
CA ALA A 252 -14.67 -8.13 12.67
C ALA A 252 -14.04 -8.99 13.77
N VAL A 253 -14.78 -9.21 14.87
CA VAL A 253 -14.31 -10.03 16.02
C VAL A 253 -14.08 -11.46 15.57
N GLY A 254 -12.84 -11.96 15.71
CA GLY A 254 -12.43 -13.29 15.26
C GLY A 254 -12.04 -13.36 13.77
N ASP A 255 -12.38 -12.35 12.96
CA ASP A 255 -12.20 -12.30 11.49
C ASP A 255 -11.08 -11.35 11.06
N GLY A 256 -10.17 -11.00 11.96
CA GLY A 256 -9.09 -10.04 11.68
C GLY A 256 -8.17 -10.44 10.53
N ASP A 257 -7.98 -11.74 10.25
CA ASP A 257 -7.21 -12.18 9.08
C ASP A 257 -7.97 -11.97 7.76
N LEU A 258 -9.30 -12.08 7.76
CA LEU A 258 -10.13 -11.75 6.61
C LEU A 258 -10.05 -10.25 6.31
N VAL A 259 -10.10 -9.40 7.36
CA VAL A 259 -9.86 -7.96 7.25
C VAL A 259 -8.51 -7.66 6.59
N ILE A 260 -7.43 -8.32 7.06
CA ILE A 260 -6.09 -8.18 6.48
C ILE A 260 -6.08 -8.61 5.01
N SER A 261 -6.68 -9.75 4.71
CA SER A 261 -6.70 -10.31 3.35
C SER A 261 -7.41 -9.36 2.36
N LYS A 262 -8.58 -8.85 2.74
CA LYS A 262 -9.38 -7.96 1.90
C LYS A 262 -8.69 -6.60 1.72
N ALA A 263 -8.13 -6.04 2.79
CA ALA A 263 -7.35 -4.81 2.75
C ALA A 263 -6.16 -4.90 1.77
N PHE A 264 -5.38 -5.98 1.83
CA PHE A 264 -4.25 -6.18 0.91
C PHE A 264 -4.68 -6.59 -0.52
N THR A 265 -5.92 -7.03 -0.71
CA THR A 265 -6.47 -7.20 -2.06
C THR A 265 -6.77 -5.85 -2.70
N TRP A 266 -7.28 -4.90 -1.93
CA TRP A 266 -7.52 -3.52 -2.37
C TRP A 266 -6.22 -2.77 -2.64
N SER A 267 -5.22 -2.87 -1.75
CA SER A 267 -3.97 -2.11 -1.84
C SER A 267 -2.97 -2.69 -2.83
N GLY A 268 -3.01 -3.98 -3.12
CA GLY A 268 -2.04 -4.65 -3.98
C GLY A 268 -1.89 -4.01 -5.37
N PRO A 269 -2.99 -3.78 -6.13
CA PRO A 269 -2.94 -3.06 -7.40
C PRO A 269 -2.42 -1.62 -7.25
N VAL A 270 -2.79 -0.95 -6.15
CA VAL A 270 -2.36 0.44 -5.87
C VAL A 270 -0.86 0.50 -5.60
N ALA A 271 -0.30 -0.45 -4.85
CA ALA A 271 1.14 -0.58 -4.67
C ALA A 271 1.86 -0.91 -5.99
N GLY A 272 1.23 -1.73 -6.83
CA GLY A 272 1.72 -2.06 -8.18
C GLY A 272 1.85 -0.83 -9.06
N ILE A 273 0.81 -0.01 -9.14
CA ILE A 273 0.85 1.19 -9.99
C ILE A 273 1.80 2.26 -9.44
N ALA A 274 1.95 2.38 -8.13
CA ALA A 274 2.92 3.30 -7.52
C ALA A 274 4.37 2.90 -7.86
N ALA A 275 4.66 1.59 -7.94
CA ALA A 275 5.95 1.09 -8.43
C ALA A 275 6.17 1.44 -9.91
N VAL A 276 5.14 1.24 -10.75
CA VAL A 276 5.16 1.64 -12.17
C VAL A 276 5.42 3.14 -12.32
N ALA A 277 4.72 3.97 -11.54
CA ALA A 277 4.87 5.42 -11.55
C ALA A 277 6.31 5.87 -11.25
N THR A 278 6.92 5.30 -10.20
CA THR A 278 8.30 5.59 -9.82
C THR A 278 9.28 5.19 -10.92
N ALA A 279 9.10 4.00 -11.49
CA ALA A 279 9.95 3.51 -12.58
C ALA A 279 9.71 4.26 -13.90
N ARG A 280 8.48 4.68 -14.19
CA ARG A 280 8.13 5.54 -15.32
C ARG A 280 8.87 6.88 -15.25
N SER A 281 8.91 7.51 -14.08
CA SER A 281 9.63 8.77 -13.91
C SER A 281 11.14 8.62 -14.14
N ALA A 282 11.72 7.51 -13.69
CA ALA A 282 13.13 7.19 -13.99
C ALA A 282 13.34 6.98 -15.49
N TYR A 283 12.43 6.28 -16.16
CA TYR A 283 12.48 6.03 -17.60
C TYR A 283 12.33 7.33 -18.42
N GLU A 284 11.33 8.16 -18.13
CA GLU A 284 11.10 9.42 -18.80
C GLU A 284 12.32 10.34 -18.69
N TYR A 285 12.88 10.47 -17.48
CA TYR A 285 14.10 11.23 -17.25
C TYR A 285 15.29 10.69 -18.06
N THR A 286 15.51 9.38 -18.03
CA THR A 286 16.61 8.73 -18.72
C THR A 286 16.45 8.84 -20.25
N LEU A 287 15.24 8.69 -20.76
CA LEU A 287 14.94 8.82 -22.19
C LEU A 287 15.27 10.24 -22.70
N ASP A 288 14.85 11.28 -21.96
CA ASP A 288 15.13 12.66 -22.34
C ASP A 288 16.63 12.97 -22.25
N TRP A 289 17.31 12.45 -21.23
CA TRP A 289 18.77 12.57 -21.14
C TRP A 289 19.47 11.88 -22.33
N CYS A 290 19.04 10.71 -22.75
CA CYS A 290 19.61 9.98 -23.89
C CYS A 290 19.44 10.71 -25.23
N LYS A 291 18.41 11.55 -25.38
CA LYS A 291 18.17 12.36 -26.58
C LYS A 291 19.13 13.53 -26.72
N THR A 292 19.80 13.92 -25.66
CA THR A 292 20.69 15.09 -25.63
C THR A 292 22.14 14.78 -25.35
N TYR A 293 22.40 13.73 -24.55
CA TYR A 293 23.75 13.36 -24.15
C TYR A 293 24.49 12.59 -25.26
N THR A 294 25.67 13.06 -25.64
CA THR A 294 26.47 12.51 -26.75
C THR A 294 27.65 11.64 -26.32
N ALA A 295 27.93 11.55 -25.00
CA ALA A 295 29.13 10.87 -24.45
C ALA A 295 30.46 11.30 -25.11
N GLY A 296 30.54 12.54 -25.57
CA GLY A 296 31.69 13.07 -26.32
C GLY A 296 31.73 12.71 -27.79
N GLY A 297 30.71 11.99 -28.32
CA GLY A 297 30.53 11.68 -29.72
C GLY A 297 29.78 12.78 -30.48
N LYS A 298 29.45 12.51 -31.74
CA LYS A 298 28.71 13.44 -32.62
C LYS A 298 27.21 13.39 -32.36
N ASP A 299 26.66 12.18 -32.16
CA ASP A 299 25.23 11.95 -32.09
C ASP A 299 24.79 11.60 -30.66
N PRO A 300 23.54 11.90 -30.26
CA PRO A 300 22.98 11.48 -28.99
C PRO A 300 23.00 9.96 -28.81
N ILE A 301 23.22 9.50 -27.56
CA ILE A 301 23.39 8.07 -27.29
C ILE A 301 22.12 7.23 -27.54
N ILE A 302 20.97 7.85 -27.68
CA ILE A 302 19.73 7.17 -28.04
C ILE A 302 19.85 6.43 -29.39
N PHE A 303 20.74 6.89 -30.27
CA PHE A 303 21.03 6.24 -31.56
C PHE A 303 22.02 5.05 -31.45
N HIS A 304 22.57 4.80 -30.27
CA HIS A 304 23.36 3.61 -30.03
C HIS A 304 22.43 2.41 -29.82
N GLN A 305 22.61 1.35 -30.61
CA GLN A 305 21.73 0.19 -30.64
C GLN A 305 21.50 -0.44 -29.25
N ALA A 306 22.55 -0.60 -28.44
CA ALA A 306 22.45 -1.16 -27.09
C ALA A 306 21.58 -0.29 -26.15
N VAL A 307 21.69 1.03 -26.26
CA VAL A 307 20.86 1.99 -25.49
C VAL A 307 19.41 1.88 -25.96
N GLY A 308 19.16 1.90 -27.27
CA GLY A 308 17.81 1.78 -27.83
C GLY A 308 17.12 0.48 -27.40
N TYR A 309 17.81 -0.65 -27.43
CA TYR A 309 17.25 -1.94 -27.01
C TYR A 309 16.90 -1.95 -25.51
N THR A 310 17.79 -1.42 -24.66
CA THR A 310 17.51 -1.32 -23.22
C THR A 310 16.29 -0.44 -22.94
N LEU A 311 16.17 0.71 -23.60
CA LEU A 311 15.01 1.59 -23.46
C LEU A 311 13.71 0.94 -23.95
N THR A 312 13.78 0.15 -25.01
CA THR A 312 12.63 -0.64 -25.54
C THR A 312 12.18 -1.69 -24.53
N ASP A 313 13.10 -2.44 -23.95
CA ASP A 313 12.80 -3.44 -22.92
C ASP A 313 12.19 -2.81 -21.66
N ILE A 314 12.66 -1.64 -21.27
CA ILE A 314 12.09 -0.85 -20.17
C ILE A 314 10.63 -0.49 -20.48
N ALA A 315 10.36 0.09 -21.66
CA ALA A 315 9.01 0.47 -22.05
C ALA A 315 8.04 -0.71 -22.03
N MET A 316 8.43 -1.86 -22.60
CA MET A 316 7.59 -3.08 -22.59
C MET A 316 7.28 -3.57 -21.17
N ARG A 317 8.27 -3.54 -20.27
CA ARG A 317 8.08 -3.96 -18.86
C ARG A 317 7.16 -3.01 -18.10
N LEU A 318 7.25 -1.70 -18.31
CA LEU A 318 6.36 -0.72 -17.71
C LEU A 318 4.91 -0.93 -18.15
N GLU A 319 4.67 -1.13 -19.46
CA GLU A 319 3.33 -1.43 -19.98
C GLU A 319 2.77 -2.72 -19.40
N ALA A 320 3.55 -3.80 -19.36
CA ALA A 320 3.11 -5.06 -18.77
C ALA A 320 2.73 -4.93 -17.30
N CYS A 321 3.52 -4.20 -16.51
CA CYS A 321 3.23 -3.93 -15.10
C CYS A 321 1.97 -3.07 -14.93
N ARG A 322 1.81 -2.01 -15.73
CA ARG A 322 0.64 -1.12 -15.68
C ARG A 322 -0.65 -1.87 -15.96
N TYR A 323 -0.71 -2.61 -17.06
CA TYR A 323 -1.94 -3.33 -17.42
C TYR A 323 -2.26 -4.48 -16.48
N LEU A 324 -1.26 -5.14 -15.89
CA LEU A 324 -1.52 -6.11 -14.83
C LEU A 324 -2.13 -5.43 -13.59
N SER A 325 -1.65 -4.23 -13.23
CA SER A 325 -2.20 -3.46 -12.10
C SER A 325 -3.62 -2.96 -12.39
N TRP A 326 -3.89 -2.45 -13.59
CA TRP A 326 -5.22 -2.04 -14.00
C TRP A 326 -6.20 -3.21 -14.07
N LYS A 327 -5.77 -4.37 -14.60
CA LYS A 327 -6.58 -5.59 -14.56
C LYS A 327 -6.92 -5.97 -13.13
N ALA A 328 -5.94 -5.96 -12.23
CA ALA A 328 -6.17 -6.30 -10.83
C ALA A 328 -7.12 -5.30 -10.13
N ALA A 329 -7.01 -4.01 -10.42
CA ALA A 329 -7.91 -2.98 -9.90
C ALA A 329 -9.34 -3.16 -10.40
N TYR A 330 -9.51 -3.36 -11.71
CA TYR A 330 -10.83 -3.61 -12.30
C TYR A 330 -11.55 -4.79 -11.67
N TYR A 331 -10.81 -5.87 -11.42
CA TYR A 331 -11.38 -7.05 -10.79
C TYR A 331 -11.61 -6.86 -9.28
N ALA A 332 -10.79 -6.04 -8.59
CA ALA A 332 -11.06 -5.66 -7.21
C ALA A 332 -12.37 -4.87 -7.08
N ASP A 333 -12.67 -3.98 -8.03
CA ASP A 333 -13.95 -3.25 -8.08
C ASP A 333 -15.12 -4.18 -8.39
N LEU A 334 -14.95 -5.08 -9.36
CA LEU A 334 -16.04 -5.95 -9.83
C LEU A 334 -16.50 -6.95 -8.75
N TYR A 335 -15.61 -7.36 -7.86
CA TYR A 335 -15.82 -8.41 -6.84
C TYR A 335 -15.59 -7.94 -5.42
N ASP A 336 -15.70 -6.64 -5.17
CA ASP A 336 -15.61 -6.03 -3.85
C ASP A 336 -14.36 -6.49 -3.05
N CYS A 337 -13.22 -6.59 -3.73
CA CYS A 337 -11.95 -7.03 -3.14
C CYS A 337 -11.98 -8.41 -2.48
N GLU A 338 -12.88 -9.30 -2.87
CA GLU A 338 -12.90 -10.66 -2.34
C GLU A 338 -11.73 -11.48 -2.90
N ASN A 339 -10.87 -11.90 -2.01
CA ASN A 339 -9.72 -12.81 -2.11
C ASN A 339 -9.10 -12.99 -3.51
N HIS A 340 -8.63 -11.91 -4.11
CA HIS A 340 -8.27 -11.88 -5.51
C HIS A 340 -6.76 -12.08 -5.75
N ALA A 341 -6.37 -13.15 -6.44
CA ALA A 341 -4.98 -13.48 -6.74
C ALA A 341 -4.28 -12.41 -7.60
N LEU A 342 -5.04 -11.70 -8.46
CA LEU A 342 -4.47 -10.68 -9.34
C LEU A 342 -3.88 -9.49 -8.58
N GLY A 343 -4.45 -9.11 -7.43
CA GLY A 343 -3.87 -8.07 -6.57
C GLY A 343 -2.48 -8.46 -6.10
N ALA A 344 -2.31 -9.70 -5.63
CA ALA A 344 -1.00 -10.22 -5.25
C ALA A 344 -0.03 -10.32 -6.44
N MET A 345 -0.49 -10.81 -7.60
CA MET A 345 0.32 -10.88 -8.81
C MET A 345 0.82 -9.51 -9.25
N SER A 346 -0.07 -8.51 -9.28
CA SER A 346 0.26 -7.13 -9.63
C SER A 346 1.34 -6.58 -8.71
N LYS A 347 1.13 -6.68 -7.40
CA LYS A 347 2.06 -6.17 -6.38
C LYS A 347 3.42 -6.84 -6.44
N ILE A 348 3.47 -8.17 -6.59
CA ILE A 348 4.73 -8.92 -6.70
C ILE A 348 5.47 -8.53 -7.99
N TYR A 349 4.78 -8.63 -9.12
CA TYR A 349 5.41 -8.45 -10.43
C TYR A 349 5.90 -7.02 -10.63
N ALA A 350 5.03 -6.02 -10.39
CA ALA A 350 5.40 -4.63 -10.54
C ALA A 350 6.50 -4.23 -9.55
N GLY A 351 6.42 -4.64 -8.28
CA GLY A 351 7.44 -4.30 -7.29
C GLY A 351 8.84 -4.78 -7.67
N GLU A 352 8.96 -6.00 -8.21
CA GLU A 352 10.25 -6.58 -8.59
C GLU A 352 10.75 -6.07 -9.95
N VAL A 353 9.87 -6.01 -10.94
CA VAL A 353 10.22 -5.56 -12.30
C VAL A 353 10.59 -4.08 -12.33
N CYS A 354 9.84 -3.23 -11.62
CA CYS A 354 10.10 -1.78 -11.59
C CYS A 354 11.42 -1.44 -10.91
N MET A 355 11.84 -2.20 -9.89
CA MET A 355 13.16 -2.07 -9.30
C MET A 355 14.26 -2.31 -10.35
N GLN A 356 14.12 -3.37 -11.16
CA GLN A 356 15.06 -3.65 -12.24
C GLN A 356 15.02 -2.57 -13.33
N VAL A 357 13.85 -2.02 -13.64
CA VAL A 357 13.70 -0.92 -14.61
C VAL A 357 14.50 0.32 -14.17
N VAL A 358 14.37 0.75 -12.91
CA VAL A 358 15.14 1.90 -12.38
C VAL A 358 16.64 1.61 -12.45
N TYR A 359 17.06 0.40 -12.10
CA TYR A 359 18.47 0.01 -12.21
C TYR A 359 18.96 0.01 -13.65
N ASP A 360 18.18 -0.43 -14.62
CA ASP A 360 18.54 -0.38 -16.05
C ASP A 360 18.62 1.08 -16.55
N CYS A 361 17.77 1.99 -16.08
CA CYS A 361 17.90 3.43 -16.33
C CYS A 361 19.25 3.96 -15.81
N MET A 362 19.64 3.58 -14.59
CA MET A 362 20.95 3.94 -14.03
C MET A 362 22.11 3.38 -14.88
N ARG A 363 22.01 2.16 -15.36
CA ARG A 363 23.02 1.54 -16.24
C ARG A 363 23.18 2.29 -17.57
N VAL A 364 22.07 2.74 -18.15
CA VAL A 364 22.07 3.54 -19.39
C VAL A 364 22.78 4.88 -19.17
N MET A 365 22.54 5.57 -18.07
CA MET A 365 23.18 6.82 -17.73
C MET A 365 24.62 6.66 -17.22
N GLY A 366 24.98 5.45 -16.81
CA GLY A 366 26.29 5.14 -16.24
C GLY A 366 26.52 5.90 -14.92
N VAL A 367 27.79 6.26 -14.66
CA VAL A 367 28.19 6.93 -13.41
C VAL A 367 27.48 8.27 -13.18
N ASN A 368 26.98 8.93 -14.23
CA ASN A 368 26.20 10.16 -14.09
C ASN A 368 24.97 9.98 -13.22
N SER A 369 24.32 8.81 -13.27
CA SER A 369 23.16 8.50 -12.45
C SER A 369 23.45 8.48 -10.93
N TYR A 370 24.72 8.41 -10.53
CA TYR A 370 25.17 8.33 -9.15
C TYR A 370 25.38 9.71 -8.50
N ASP A 371 25.36 10.79 -9.31
CA ASP A 371 25.43 12.16 -8.79
C ASP A 371 24.03 12.64 -8.39
N ARG A 372 23.71 12.44 -7.11
CA ARG A 372 22.43 12.82 -6.51
C ARG A 372 22.10 14.32 -6.53
N ARG A 373 23.10 15.19 -6.80
CA ARG A 373 22.88 16.64 -6.90
C ARG A 373 22.41 17.04 -8.29
N SER A 374 22.86 16.32 -9.31
CA SER A 374 22.58 16.63 -10.70
C SER A 374 21.44 15.79 -11.29
N HIS A 375 21.20 14.61 -10.74
CA HIS A 375 20.25 13.63 -11.30
C HIS A 375 19.39 12.98 -10.19
N PRO A 376 18.08 12.68 -10.45
CA PRO A 376 17.16 12.16 -9.44
C PRO A 376 17.20 10.62 -9.29
N LEU A 377 18.08 9.92 -10.03
CA LEU A 377 18.05 8.45 -10.11
C LEU A 377 18.31 7.77 -8.76
N ASP A 378 19.13 8.38 -7.89
CA ASP A 378 19.37 7.88 -6.54
C ASP A 378 18.06 7.83 -5.73
N LYS A 379 17.23 8.89 -5.84
CA LYS A 379 15.95 8.95 -5.15
C LYS A 379 14.99 7.90 -5.71
N PHE A 380 14.86 7.79 -7.03
CA PHE A 380 14.00 6.77 -7.64
C PHE A 380 14.43 5.37 -7.24
N MET A 381 15.74 5.10 -7.16
CA MET A 381 16.26 3.80 -6.74
C MET A 381 15.97 3.52 -5.26
N ARG A 382 16.20 4.48 -4.36
CA ARG A 382 15.87 4.34 -2.94
C ARG A 382 14.38 4.09 -2.71
N ASP A 383 13.54 4.79 -3.47
CA ASP A 383 12.09 4.70 -3.34
C ASP A 383 11.54 3.38 -3.91
N VAL A 384 12.03 2.95 -5.08
CA VAL A 384 11.52 1.73 -5.73
C VAL A 384 11.87 0.46 -4.97
N MET A 385 13.00 0.45 -4.26
CA MET A 385 13.44 -0.71 -3.45
C MET A 385 12.47 -1.05 -2.31
N CYS A 386 11.60 -0.14 -1.92
CA CYS A 386 10.61 -0.39 -0.88
C CYS A 386 9.48 -1.32 -1.35
N PHE A 387 9.08 -1.26 -2.63
CA PHE A 387 7.91 -1.98 -3.14
C PHE A 387 7.94 -3.51 -2.96
N PRO A 388 9.05 -4.22 -3.13
CA PRO A 388 9.08 -5.66 -2.85
C PRO A 388 8.91 -6.03 -1.38
N ILE A 389 9.17 -5.09 -0.44
CA ILE A 389 9.30 -5.41 0.99
C ILE A 389 8.17 -4.90 1.87
N TYR A 390 7.39 -3.89 1.45
CA TYR A 390 6.26 -3.36 2.21
C TYR A 390 4.92 -3.90 1.69
N ASP A 391 3.80 -3.47 2.27
CA ASP A 391 2.43 -3.87 1.89
C ASP A 391 2.30 -5.40 1.77
N ALA A 392 2.44 -6.07 2.91
CA ALA A 392 2.46 -7.52 3.07
C ALA A 392 3.70 -8.26 2.49
N GLY A 393 4.66 -7.56 1.94
CA GLY A 393 5.94 -8.11 1.45
C GLY A 393 5.82 -9.21 0.39
N ASN A 394 6.54 -9.09 -0.73
CA ASN A 394 6.45 -10.04 -1.84
C ASN A 394 6.89 -11.47 -1.46
N MET A 395 7.95 -11.59 -0.65
CA MET A 395 8.45 -12.91 -0.20
C MET A 395 7.66 -13.49 0.97
N GLY A 396 6.88 -12.68 1.67
CA GLY A 396 6.06 -13.09 2.78
C GLY A 396 4.62 -13.39 2.35
N MET A 397 3.70 -12.53 2.77
CA MET A 397 2.27 -12.77 2.64
C MET A 397 1.76 -12.82 1.20
N GLN A 398 2.31 -12.01 0.28
CA GLN A 398 1.78 -11.95 -1.08
C GLN A 398 2.01 -13.26 -1.85
N ARG A 399 3.24 -13.81 -1.83
CA ARG A 399 3.51 -15.11 -2.49
C ARG A 399 2.80 -16.26 -1.79
N ARG A 400 2.68 -16.21 -0.46
CA ARG A 400 1.95 -17.23 0.30
C ARG A 400 0.47 -17.25 -0.08
N LYS A 401 -0.17 -16.07 -0.19
CA LYS A 401 -1.55 -15.94 -0.64
C LYS A 401 -1.73 -16.56 -2.04
N LEU A 402 -0.88 -16.19 -2.98
CA LEU A 402 -0.94 -16.71 -4.34
C LEU A 402 -0.67 -18.22 -4.41
N TRP A 403 0.32 -18.70 -3.65
CA TRP A 403 0.62 -20.13 -3.58
C TRP A 403 -0.53 -20.91 -2.94
N GLY A 404 -1.17 -20.40 -1.89
CA GLY A 404 -2.37 -20.99 -1.29
C GLY A 404 -3.48 -21.18 -2.33
N VAL A 405 -3.75 -20.15 -3.14
CA VAL A 405 -4.69 -20.25 -4.28
C VAL A 405 -4.31 -21.39 -5.22
N MET A 406 -3.05 -21.47 -5.64
CA MET A 406 -2.57 -22.50 -6.58
C MET A 406 -2.57 -23.92 -5.98
N ALA A 407 -2.45 -24.04 -4.68
CA ALA A 407 -2.45 -25.32 -3.98
C ALA A 407 -3.87 -25.89 -3.72
N HIS A 408 -4.91 -25.12 -3.98
CA HIS A 408 -6.28 -25.59 -3.81
C HIS A 408 -6.63 -26.68 -4.83
N PRO A 409 -7.32 -27.79 -4.43
CA PRO A 409 -7.65 -28.87 -5.34
C PRO A 409 -8.42 -28.46 -6.59
N ASP A 410 -9.28 -27.46 -6.46
CA ASP A 410 -10.12 -26.95 -7.55
C ASP A 410 -9.42 -25.86 -8.40
N PHE A 411 -8.12 -25.61 -8.15
CA PHE A 411 -7.39 -24.61 -8.93
C PHE A 411 -7.39 -24.94 -10.42
N ASN A 412 -7.97 -24.04 -11.20
CA ASN A 412 -7.99 -24.15 -12.65
C ASN A 412 -7.19 -23.00 -13.29
N PRO A 413 -5.96 -23.28 -13.80
CA PRO A 413 -5.15 -22.24 -14.44
C PRO A 413 -5.82 -21.65 -15.70
N ARG A 414 -6.76 -22.36 -16.33
CA ARG A 414 -7.52 -21.86 -17.49
C ARG A 414 -8.45 -20.72 -17.13
N ALA A 415 -8.91 -20.63 -15.88
CA ALA A 415 -9.73 -19.51 -15.41
C ALA A 415 -9.05 -18.15 -15.65
N PHE A 416 -7.72 -18.08 -15.58
CA PHE A 416 -7.00 -16.85 -15.93
C PHE A 416 -7.03 -16.54 -17.43
N VAL A 417 -7.09 -17.57 -18.29
CA VAL A 417 -7.19 -17.42 -19.74
C VAL A 417 -8.61 -17.00 -20.15
N GLU A 418 -9.59 -17.58 -19.50
CA GLU A 418 -11.01 -17.38 -19.78
C GLU A 418 -11.58 -16.16 -19.06
N ASN A 419 -10.76 -15.47 -18.24
CA ASN A 419 -11.16 -14.36 -17.36
C ASN A 419 -12.29 -14.73 -16.37
N GLU A 420 -12.42 -16.01 -16.04
CA GLU A 420 -13.35 -16.56 -15.07
C GLU A 420 -12.70 -16.74 -13.69
N ALA A 421 -11.52 -16.16 -13.50
CA ALA A 421 -10.66 -16.33 -12.32
C ALA A 421 -11.31 -15.99 -10.98
N ILE A 422 -12.55 -15.61 -10.97
CA ILE A 422 -13.20 -14.94 -9.88
C ILE A 422 -14.15 -15.84 -9.11
N GLU A 423 -14.92 -16.67 -9.75
CA GLU A 423 -15.73 -17.72 -9.09
C GLU A 423 -14.85 -18.65 -8.26
N PHE A 424 -13.63 -18.76 -8.68
CA PHE A 424 -12.55 -19.51 -8.12
C PHE A 424 -12.09 -19.08 -6.72
N THR A 425 -12.32 -17.83 -6.32
CA THR A 425 -11.91 -17.32 -5.01
C THR A 425 -13.06 -17.19 -4.02
N LYS A 426 -14.32 -17.26 -4.46
CA LYS A 426 -15.50 -17.14 -3.59
C LYS A 426 -15.64 -18.31 -2.61
N ASP A 427 -15.27 -19.52 -3.03
CA ASP A 427 -15.43 -20.74 -2.23
C ASP A 427 -14.14 -21.11 -1.50
N MET A 428 -13.13 -20.26 -1.54
CA MET A 428 -11.83 -20.52 -0.95
C MET A 428 -11.72 -19.96 0.48
N GLU A 429 -12.77 -20.10 1.28
CA GLU A 429 -12.70 -19.88 2.72
C GLU A 429 -11.56 -20.72 3.30
N GLY A 430 -10.56 -20.04 3.87
CA GLY A 430 -9.42 -20.71 4.51
C GLY A 430 -8.13 -20.78 3.70
N ILE A 431 -8.05 -20.22 2.48
CA ILE A 431 -6.79 -20.11 1.76
C ILE A 431 -5.93 -18.99 2.31
N GLY A 432 -5.07 -19.37 3.09
CA GLY A 432 -4.02 -18.66 3.82
C GLY A 432 -3.45 -19.54 4.90
N SER A 433 -4.08 -20.69 5.19
CA SER A 433 -3.52 -21.71 6.07
C SER A 433 -3.08 -22.92 5.26
N VAL A 434 -1.87 -22.89 4.72
CA VAL A 434 -1.19 -24.13 4.28
C VAL A 434 -0.73 -24.91 5.53
N THR A 435 -1.61 -25.14 6.48
CA THR A 435 -1.32 -25.96 7.67
C THR A 435 -1.88 -27.36 7.55
N THR A 436 -2.79 -27.59 6.62
CA THR A 436 -3.12 -28.96 6.22
C THR A 436 -2.36 -29.25 4.91
N ARG A 437 -1.21 -29.89 5.02
CA ARG A 437 -0.76 -30.73 3.89
C ARG A 437 -1.97 -31.60 3.54
N PRO A 438 -2.48 -31.60 2.28
CA PRO A 438 -3.30 -32.71 1.86
C PRO A 438 -2.46 -33.95 2.22
N GLU A 439 -3.01 -34.87 2.97
CA GLU A 439 -2.38 -36.18 3.10
C GLU A 439 -2.11 -36.59 1.67
N LEU A 440 -0.83 -36.78 1.35
CA LEU A 440 -0.44 -37.32 0.06
C LEU A 440 -1.23 -38.65 -0.03
N VAL A 441 -2.31 -38.63 -0.78
CA VAL A 441 -3.02 -39.84 -1.14
C VAL A 441 -1.99 -40.64 -1.94
N THR A 442 -1.30 -41.51 -1.27
CA THR A 442 -0.46 -42.52 -1.90
C THR A 442 -1.41 -43.39 -2.70
N ALA A 443 -1.47 -43.17 -4.01
CA ALA A 443 -2.01 -44.12 -4.97
C ALA A 443 -1.04 -45.26 -5.15
#